data_2ef30597408f1105808178e0a9d11ec7
#
_entry.id   2ef30597408f1105808178e0a9d11ec7
#
_cell.length_a   1.000
_cell.length_b   1.000
_cell.length_c   1.000
_cell.angle_alpha   90.00
_cell.angle_beta   90.00
_cell.angle_gamma   90.00
#
_symmetry.space_group_name_H-M   'P 1'
#
loop_
_entity.id
_entity.type
_entity.pdbx_description
1 polymer ?
#
loop_
_entity_poly.entity_id
_entity_poly.type
_entity_poly.pdbx_seq_one_letter_code
_entity_poly.pdbx_strand_id
1 'polypeptide(L)'
;MGCAEDDIVDPVSLLTVTDPLPRKGRRRALLTPQNMTAELRPGKPLTFDVQVKRPKKTPVDVYYLTSLSFAGKDSSHSAMQLGAQVISAVQEVCPEAKSRGFGIFGDEHSTDSEMTEECREGELGCKKAFSFSHSPSPLSSPEVPTNAPKNGAQALQGPSEGGLLALMQTAVCGAMIGWVHDARLVVYVSDHGFRAANSDTPHADSTSDSGRCHLREGQDTSRKLDYPTVAELAQKLTENNIQIIFAVTEGVAEKYQELSDLLPKSTVAVLPSDLSNATAVIKEAYNRLSLAMAVSHTGVPGLNISYLTECADGEQRSSVRGACSDTGDNRQTSVKVTISSKYCLEPQSLHLQLLGSPDRLSVELKSLCRCECGDSPDPEFCSYSGEFSCGVCRCYPGFIGKRCDCDLARESDAPCRMTEADLVCSGRGDCMCGQCECKRRENPAERIYGQYCECDNFNCERAIGKLCGGHGQCMCGKCHCDPGFEGTACDCSTEVDRCMSTDGSLCSNHGNCECNQCKCSGPYTGPLCEACPTCEGTCGFEYCVECLAFGSGPYKENCKEKCASIRHVMVDKLPEEKFCLIRDEQFCKIYYTISRPDRTGMCQAKVHTRRDC
;
A
#
# COMPACT_ATOMS: atom_id res chain seq x y z
N MET A 1 39.89 -23.64 22.06
CA MET A 1 40.11 -22.17 21.99
C MET A 1 40.60 -21.86 20.60
N GLY A 2 40.02 -20.90 19.95
CA GLY A 2 40.44 -20.45 18.61
C GLY A 2 41.71 -19.61 18.67
N CYS A 3 42.05 -18.95 17.56
CA CYS A 3 43.07 -17.92 17.55
C CYS A 3 42.74 -16.85 18.61
N ALA A 4 43.72 -16.25 19.26
CA ALA A 4 43.47 -15.09 20.08
C ALA A 4 42.80 -14.00 19.22
N GLU A 5 41.90 -13.21 19.81
CA GLU A 5 41.18 -12.14 19.07
C GLU A 5 42.17 -11.18 18.39
N ASP A 6 43.31 -10.97 19.00
CA ASP A 6 44.38 -10.11 18.50
C ASP A 6 45.09 -10.67 17.26
N ASP A 7 45.01 -11.98 17.01
CA ASP A 7 45.59 -12.65 15.84
C ASP A 7 44.65 -12.68 14.63
N ILE A 8 43.41 -12.22 14.79
CA ILE A 8 42.41 -12.21 13.73
C ILE A 8 42.29 -10.79 13.17
N VAL A 9 42.68 -10.61 11.92
CA VAL A 9 42.43 -9.36 11.19
C VAL A 9 41.01 -9.43 10.58
N ASP A 10 40.08 -8.75 11.24
CA ASP A 10 38.71 -8.59 10.72
C ASP A 10 38.70 -7.45 9.71
N PRO A 11 38.58 -7.69 8.39
CA PRO A 11 38.60 -6.65 7.40
C PRO A 11 37.44 -5.68 7.57
N VAL A 12 37.70 -4.39 7.42
CA VAL A 12 36.63 -3.38 7.42
C VAL A 12 36.02 -3.25 6.04
N SER A 13 34.72 -2.86 6.00
CA SER A 13 34.09 -2.53 4.73
C SER A 13 34.76 -1.35 4.06
N LEU A 14 35.02 -1.44 2.76
CA LEU A 14 35.74 -0.43 1.97
C LEU A 14 34.83 0.12 0.87
N LEU A 15 35.01 1.40 0.57
CA LEU A 15 34.36 2.10 -0.50
C LEU A 15 35.36 2.71 -1.44
N THR A 16 35.25 2.43 -2.73
CA THR A 16 36.11 3.04 -3.77
C THR A 16 35.22 3.73 -4.80
N VAL A 17 35.44 5.02 -4.99
CA VAL A 17 34.77 5.79 -6.05
C VAL A 17 35.51 5.55 -7.36
N THR A 18 34.75 5.07 -8.36
CA THR A 18 35.31 4.68 -9.68
C THR A 18 34.82 5.59 -10.82
N ASP A 19 34.37 6.79 -10.47
CA ASP A 19 33.86 7.73 -11.45
C ASP A 19 34.91 8.04 -12.53
N PRO A 20 34.54 8.01 -13.82
CA PRO A 20 35.42 8.44 -14.87
C PRO A 20 35.70 9.94 -14.75
N LEU A 21 36.94 10.36 -15.01
CA LEU A 21 37.32 11.76 -15.01
C LEU A 21 36.36 12.62 -15.85
N PRO A 22 35.95 13.81 -15.36
CA PRO A 22 34.95 14.64 -16.01
C PRO A 22 35.46 15.08 -17.39
N ARG A 23 34.80 14.60 -18.46
CA ARG A 23 35.07 15.03 -19.83
C ARG A 23 34.41 16.39 -20.06
N LYS A 24 35.15 17.36 -20.63
CA LYS A 24 34.63 18.68 -21.03
C LYS A 24 33.43 18.47 -21.99
N GLY A 25 32.25 19.05 -21.63
CA GLY A 25 31.04 19.01 -22.45
C GLY A 25 29.96 18.00 -22.04
N ARG A 26 30.18 17.14 -21.04
CA ARG A 26 29.13 16.28 -20.51
C ARG A 26 28.18 17.05 -19.57
N ARG A 27 26.87 16.77 -19.65
CA ARG A 27 25.87 17.24 -18.69
C ARG A 27 26.32 16.87 -17.27
N ARG A 28 26.33 17.83 -16.35
CA ARG A 28 26.66 17.53 -14.95
C ARG A 28 25.61 16.57 -14.39
N ALA A 29 26.07 15.44 -13.87
CA ALA A 29 25.20 14.47 -13.20
C ALA A 29 24.47 15.09 -12.01
N LEU A 30 23.24 14.65 -11.81
CA LEU A 30 22.41 15.06 -10.68
C LEU A 30 22.70 14.23 -9.43
N LEU A 31 23.21 13.00 -9.61
CA LEU A 31 23.76 12.16 -8.56
C LEU A 31 25.28 12.11 -8.67
N THR A 32 25.97 12.32 -7.57
CA THR A 32 27.44 12.24 -7.51
C THR A 32 27.85 11.54 -6.21
N PRO A 33 28.69 10.50 -6.26
CA PRO A 33 29.32 9.89 -7.45
C PRO A 33 28.31 9.11 -8.31
N GLN A 34 28.74 8.63 -9.50
CA GLN A 34 27.92 7.81 -10.39
C GLN A 34 28.31 6.34 -10.39
N ASN A 35 29.58 6.03 -10.08
CA ASN A 35 30.08 4.67 -10.00
C ASN A 35 30.96 4.48 -8.77
N MET A 36 30.71 3.41 -8.06
CA MET A 36 31.42 3.05 -6.83
C MET A 36 31.59 1.54 -6.77
N THR A 37 32.58 1.09 -6.05
CA THR A 37 32.73 -0.30 -5.61
C THR A 37 32.66 -0.32 -4.09
N ALA A 38 31.78 -1.14 -3.54
CA ALA A 38 31.65 -1.35 -2.10
C ALA A 38 32.04 -2.79 -1.76
N GLU A 39 33.07 -2.94 -0.97
CA GLU A 39 33.50 -4.21 -0.40
C GLU A 39 32.94 -4.32 1.01
N LEU A 40 31.93 -5.18 1.20
CA LEU A 40 31.17 -5.29 2.44
C LEU A 40 31.68 -6.43 3.29
N ARG A 41 32.02 -6.12 4.53
CA ARG A 41 32.22 -7.13 5.56
C ARG A 41 30.85 -7.49 6.16
N PRO A 42 30.42 -8.78 6.17
CA PRO A 42 29.18 -9.20 6.81
C PRO A 42 29.09 -8.75 8.27
N GLY A 43 27.96 -8.18 8.65
CA GLY A 43 27.73 -7.63 9.98
C GLY A 43 28.30 -6.22 10.22
N LYS A 44 29.08 -5.66 9.30
CA LYS A 44 29.65 -4.31 9.42
C LYS A 44 28.96 -3.36 8.43
N PRO A 45 28.27 -2.33 8.89
CA PRO A 45 27.64 -1.35 7.99
C PRO A 45 28.68 -0.50 7.28
N LEU A 46 28.40 -0.13 6.04
CA LEU A 46 29.17 0.83 5.26
C LEU A 46 28.29 2.03 4.94
N THR A 47 28.77 3.22 5.28
CA THR A 47 28.03 4.47 5.07
C THR A 47 28.79 5.37 4.11
N PHE A 48 28.07 5.98 3.16
CA PHE A 48 28.64 6.93 2.21
C PHE A 48 27.64 8.04 1.87
N ASP A 49 28.19 9.17 1.42
CA ASP A 49 27.40 10.33 1.05
C ASP A 49 27.16 10.38 -0.45
N VAL A 50 25.91 10.61 -0.84
CA VAL A 50 25.50 10.85 -2.21
C VAL A 50 25.01 12.29 -2.33
N GLN A 51 25.69 13.09 -3.14
CA GLN A 51 25.26 14.44 -3.44
C GLN A 51 24.15 14.40 -4.50
N VAL A 52 23.01 14.94 -4.16
CA VAL A 52 21.83 15.02 -5.03
C VAL A 52 21.60 16.45 -5.45
N LYS A 53 21.53 16.69 -6.76
CA LYS A 53 21.19 18.01 -7.32
C LYS A 53 19.80 17.94 -7.90
N ARG A 54 19.01 18.98 -7.64
CA ARG A 54 17.67 19.09 -8.21
C ARG A 54 17.76 19.29 -9.73
N PRO A 55 17.02 18.51 -10.53
CA PRO A 55 16.97 18.72 -11.97
C PRO A 55 16.36 20.10 -12.29
N LYS A 56 16.98 20.82 -13.22
CA LYS A 56 16.30 21.96 -13.85
C LYS A 56 15.26 21.36 -14.80
N LYS A 57 14.00 21.81 -14.72
CA LYS A 57 12.88 21.45 -15.61
C LYS A 57 13.23 20.38 -16.64
N THR A 58 13.01 19.11 -16.30
CA THR A 58 13.17 17.98 -17.25
C THR A 58 11.85 17.76 -17.95
N PRO A 59 11.85 17.44 -19.25
CA PRO A 59 10.63 17.00 -19.95
C PRO A 59 9.98 15.85 -19.19
N VAL A 60 8.66 15.90 -19.05
CA VAL A 60 7.90 14.86 -18.34
C VAL A 60 6.84 14.27 -19.26
N ASP A 61 6.75 12.96 -19.30
CA ASP A 61 5.63 12.26 -19.91
C ASP A 61 4.49 12.16 -18.91
N VAL A 62 3.29 12.53 -19.33
CA VAL A 62 2.09 12.53 -18.48
C VAL A 62 1.09 11.51 -19.01
N TYR A 63 0.63 10.67 -18.12
CA TYR A 63 -0.44 9.72 -18.35
C TYR A 63 -1.61 10.00 -17.43
N TYR A 64 -2.80 10.12 -17.97
CA TYR A 64 -4.02 10.34 -17.22
C TYR A 64 -4.74 9.00 -17.00
N LEU A 65 -5.01 8.65 -15.75
CA LEU A 65 -5.65 7.40 -15.36
C LEU A 65 -6.86 7.70 -14.48
N THR A 66 -8.05 7.30 -14.90
CA THR A 66 -9.29 7.63 -14.18
C THR A 66 -10.15 6.41 -13.90
N SER A 67 -10.89 6.45 -12.78
CA SER A 67 -11.91 5.44 -12.49
C SER A 67 -13.10 5.58 -13.42
N LEU A 68 -13.72 4.45 -13.75
CA LEU A 68 -14.95 4.40 -14.55
C LEU A 68 -16.11 5.13 -13.86
N SER A 69 -16.21 5.01 -12.53
CA SER A 69 -17.23 5.68 -11.72
C SER A 69 -17.13 7.20 -11.81
N PHE A 70 -15.90 7.73 -11.81
CA PHE A 70 -15.65 9.16 -11.98
C PHE A 70 -15.96 9.62 -13.40
N ALA A 71 -15.65 8.78 -14.41
CA ALA A 71 -15.92 9.06 -15.80
C ALA A 71 -17.42 9.03 -16.16
N GLY A 72 -18.23 8.28 -15.37
CA GLY A 72 -19.62 7.98 -15.70
C GLY A 72 -20.68 8.95 -15.16
N LYS A 73 -20.33 9.89 -14.28
CA LYS A 73 -21.33 10.71 -13.54
C LYS A 73 -22.08 11.73 -14.39
N ASP A 74 -21.53 12.19 -15.54
CA ASP A 74 -22.26 13.08 -16.46
C ASP A 74 -21.63 13.16 -17.85
N SER A 75 -21.24 12.06 -18.40
CA SER A 75 -20.61 11.89 -19.71
C SER A 75 -19.08 11.71 -19.68
N SER A 76 -18.64 10.75 -20.50
CA SER A 76 -17.23 10.58 -20.92
C SER A 76 -16.54 11.90 -21.33
N HIS A 77 -17.33 12.91 -21.64
CA HIS A 77 -16.89 14.26 -21.96
C HIS A 77 -16.27 14.99 -20.74
N SER A 78 -16.83 14.84 -19.53
CA SER A 78 -16.33 15.49 -18.32
C SER A 78 -14.98 14.91 -17.86
N ALA A 79 -14.81 13.60 -17.93
CA ALA A 79 -13.54 12.96 -17.57
C ALA A 79 -12.40 13.32 -18.55
N MET A 80 -12.70 13.41 -19.84
CA MET A 80 -11.73 13.83 -20.86
C MET A 80 -11.43 15.32 -20.75
N GLN A 81 -12.41 16.15 -20.41
CA GLN A 81 -12.21 17.58 -20.17
C GLN A 81 -11.31 17.79 -18.96
N LEU A 82 -11.53 17.03 -17.88
CA LEU A 82 -10.64 17.05 -16.72
C LEU A 82 -9.23 16.58 -17.09
N GLY A 83 -9.11 15.52 -17.90
CA GLY A 83 -7.83 15.06 -18.40
C GLY A 83 -7.07 16.13 -19.20
N ALA A 84 -7.76 16.86 -20.06
CA ALA A 84 -7.17 18.01 -20.78
C ALA A 84 -6.74 19.13 -19.85
N GLN A 85 -7.54 19.43 -18.82
CA GLN A 85 -7.20 20.41 -17.77
C GLN A 85 -5.98 19.96 -16.97
N VAL A 86 -5.87 18.67 -16.64
CA VAL A 86 -4.70 18.07 -15.96
C VAL A 86 -3.43 18.29 -16.78
N ILE A 87 -3.46 17.99 -18.08
CA ILE A 87 -2.30 18.19 -18.95
C ILE A 87 -1.94 19.68 -19.01
N SER A 88 -2.92 20.55 -19.18
CA SER A 88 -2.70 22.01 -19.17
C SER A 88 -2.07 22.50 -17.86
N ALA A 89 -2.57 22.04 -16.73
CA ALA A 89 -2.04 22.37 -15.40
C ALA A 89 -0.56 21.98 -15.24
N VAL A 90 -0.18 20.80 -15.72
CA VAL A 90 1.21 20.34 -15.70
C VAL A 90 2.06 21.15 -16.67
N GLN A 91 1.55 21.46 -17.87
CA GLN A 91 2.26 22.24 -18.90
C GLN A 91 2.52 23.69 -18.47
N GLU A 92 1.67 24.29 -17.64
CA GLU A 92 1.92 25.62 -17.07
C GLU A 92 3.20 25.63 -16.20
N VAL A 93 3.51 24.53 -15.52
CA VAL A 93 4.72 24.40 -14.69
C VAL A 93 5.90 23.86 -15.51
N CYS A 94 5.64 22.89 -16.37
CA CYS A 94 6.61 22.23 -17.26
C CYS A 94 6.13 22.29 -18.70
N PRO A 95 6.47 23.35 -19.47
CA PRO A 95 5.99 23.53 -20.86
C PRO A 95 6.37 22.38 -21.82
N GLU A 96 7.39 21.61 -21.48
CA GLU A 96 7.85 20.45 -22.26
C GLU A 96 7.10 19.15 -21.91
N ALA A 97 6.09 19.21 -21.02
CA ALA A 97 5.29 18.06 -20.66
C ALA A 97 4.49 17.52 -21.86
N LYS A 98 4.52 16.20 -22.07
CA LYS A 98 3.85 15.52 -23.19
C LYS A 98 2.82 14.50 -22.66
N SER A 99 1.59 14.59 -23.16
CA SER A 99 0.59 13.54 -22.94
C SER A 99 0.97 12.28 -23.71
N ARG A 100 0.89 11.11 -23.05
CA ARG A 100 1.15 9.78 -23.65
C ARG A 100 -0.11 8.96 -23.87
N GLY A 101 -1.24 9.46 -23.42
CA GLY A 101 -2.51 8.78 -23.53
C GLY A 101 -3.29 8.86 -22.24
N PHE A 102 -4.34 8.09 -22.18
CA PHE A 102 -5.15 7.96 -20.98
C PHE A 102 -5.60 6.52 -20.77
N GLY A 103 -5.98 6.21 -19.52
CA GLY A 103 -6.52 4.94 -19.12
C GLY A 103 -7.79 5.09 -18.29
N ILE A 104 -8.65 4.09 -18.39
CA ILE A 104 -9.85 3.96 -17.57
C ILE A 104 -9.77 2.63 -16.86
N PHE A 105 -10.07 2.60 -15.57
CA PHE A 105 -10.13 1.37 -14.78
C PHE A 105 -11.50 1.18 -14.12
N GLY A 106 -11.87 -0.09 -13.94
CA GLY A 106 -13.07 -0.53 -13.27
C GLY A 106 -12.80 -1.72 -12.34
N ASP A 107 -13.85 -2.29 -11.75
CA ASP A 107 -13.78 -3.53 -10.99
C ASP A 107 -14.58 -4.63 -11.69
N GLU A 108 -13.98 -5.80 -11.89
CA GLU A 108 -14.64 -6.96 -12.48
C GLU A 108 -15.70 -7.60 -11.54
N HIS A 109 -15.58 -7.36 -10.23
CA HIS A 109 -16.42 -8.01 -9.22
C HIS A 109 -17.76 -7.32 -8.93
N SER A 110 -18.08 -6.23 -9.64
CA SER A 110 -19.33 -5.49 -9.41
C SER A 110 -20.56 -6.06 -10.14
N THR A 111 -20.43 -7.19 -10.80
CA THR A 111 -21.59 -7.88 -11.39
C THR A 111 -22.08 -8.96 -10.42
N ASP A 112 -23.28 -8.75 -9.86
CA ASP A 112 -24.03 -9.75 -9.14
C ASP A 112 -24.04 -11.09 -9.90
N SER A 113 -23.93 -12.18 -9.14
CA SER A 113 -23.71 -13.56 -9.56
C SER A 113 -24.79 -14.20 -10.45
N GLU A 114 -25.68 -13.43 -11.06
CA GLU A 114 -26.80 -13.97 -11.87
C GLU A 114 -26.67 -13.71 -13.39
N MET A 115 -25.61 -13.06 -13.89
CA MET A 115 -25.45 -12.79 -15.34
C MET A 115 -24.09 -13.22 -15.92
N THR A 116 -23.54 -14.33 -15.46
CA THR A 116 -22.40 -14.96 -16.14
C THR A 116 -22.86 -16.03 -17.13
N GLU A 117 -23.55 -15.65 -18.21
CA GLU A 117 -23.48 -16.43 -19.43
C GLU A 117 -22.13 -16.09 -20.08
N GLU A 118 -21.29 -17.11 -20.25
CA GLU A 118 -20.03 -17.01 -20.97
C GLU A 118 -20.27 -16.39 -22.35
N CYS A 119 -19.79 -15.17 -22.54
CA CYS A 119 -19.77 -14.54 -23.85
C CYS A 119 -18.97 -15.39 -24.83
N ARG A 120 -19.63 -16.04 -25.79
CA ARG A 120 -18.98 -16.71 -26.91
C ARG A 120 -18.50 -15.67 -27.92
N GLU A 121 -17.30 -15.88 -28.46
CA GLU A 121 -16.76 -15.02 -29.51
C GLU A 121 -17.72 -14.96 -30.70
N GLY A 122 -18.28 -13.78 -30.94
CA GLY A 122 -19.15 -13.51 -32.08
C GLY A 122 -20.58 -13.08 -31.77
N GLU A 123 -21.05 -13.06 -30.52
CA GLU A 123 -22.39 -12.57 -30.17
C GLU A 123 -22.45 -11.05 -30.08
N LEU A 124 -23.27 -10.45 -30.96
CA LEU A 124 -23.58 -9.02 -30.97
C LEU A 124 -24.35 -8.64 -29.68
N GLY A 125 -23.70 -7.94 -28.77
CA GLY A 125 -24.36 -7.38 -27.59
C GLY A 125 -23.78 -7.81 -26.26
N CYS A 126 -22.90 -8.79 -26.22
CA CYS A 126 -22.24 -9.24 -25.00
C CYS A 126 -21.04 -8.34 -24.66
N LYS A 127 -21.04 -7.74 -23.47
CA LYS A 127 -19.96 -6.84 -23.02
C LYS A 127 -19.11 -7.57 -21.99
N LYS A 128 -17.81 -7.72 -22.28
CA LYS A 128 -16.84 -8.22 -21.30
C LYS A 128 -16.58 -7.13 -20.26
N ALA A 129 -16.60 -7.49 -18.99
CA ALA A 129 -16.06 -6.64 -17.93
C ALA A 129 -14.56 -6.39 -18.16
N PHE A 130 -14.08 -5.18 -17.91
CA PHE A 130 -12.66 -4.85 -18.03
C PHE A 130 -12.14 -4.26 -16.74
N SER A 131 -10.91 -4.62 -16.37
CA SER A 131 -10.23 -4.04 -15.21
C SER A 131 -9.41 -2.80 -15.57
N PHE A 132 -8.87 -2.75 -16.79
CA PHE A 132 -8.10 -1.61 -17.28
C PHE A 132 -8.13 -1.53 -18.81
N SER A 133 -8.45 -0.34 -19.32
CA SER A 133 -8.45 0.00 -20.74
C SER A 133 -7.49 1.16 -21.01
N HIS A 134 -6.68 1.04 -22.04
CA HIS A 134 -5.68 2.02 -22.45
C HIS A 134 -6.00 2.62 -23.82
N SER A 135 -5.81 3.94 -23.96
CA SER A 135 -5.87 4.67 -25.22
C SER A 135 -4.59 5.48 -25.44
N PRO A 136 -3.87 5.26 -26.53
CA PRO A 136 -2.65 6.00 -26.86
C PRO A 136 -2.93 7.42 -27.39
N SER A 137 -4.19 7.80 -27.59
CA SER A 137 -4.55 9.12 -28.14
C SER A 137 -4.21 10.23 -27.14
N PRO A 138 -3.44 11.26 -27.53
CA PRO A 138 -3.21 12.42 -26.67
C PRO A 138 -4.54 13.11 -26.33
N LEU A 139 -4.75 13.50 -25.08
CA LEU A 139 -5.95 14.23 -24.62
C LEU A 139 -6.14 15.61 -25.29
N SER A 140 -5.11 16.12 -25.97
CA SER A 140 -5.14 17.37 -26.74
C SER A 140 -5.67 17.20 -28.16
N SER A 141 -5.96 15.98 -28.64
CA SER A 141 -6.56 15.75 -29.96
C SER A 141 -8.06 15.95 -29.89
N PRO A 142 -8.66 16.74 -30.82
CA PRO A 142 -10.11 16.94 -30.87
C PRO A 142 -10.88 15.69 -31.32
N GLU A 143 -10.20 14.66 -31.80
CA GLU A 143 -10.79 13.37 -32.14
C GLU A 143 -10.91 12.50 -30.89
N VAL A 144 -12.06 12.56 -30.23
CA VAL A 144 -12.45 11.59 -29.20
C VAL A 144 -12.48 10.22 -29.83
N PRO A 145 -11.72 9.22 -29.32
CA PRO A 145 -11.83 7.87 -29.83
C PRO A 145 -13.30 7.42 -29.68
N THR A 146 -13.95 7.16 -30.81
CA THR A 146 -15.34 6.67 -30.87
C THR A 146 -15.53 5.31 -30.18
N ASN A 147 -14.44 4.70 -29.73
CA ASN A 147 -14.38 3.40 -29.04
C ASN A 147 -14.36 3.51 -27.50
N ALA A 148 -14.42 4.71 -26.91
CA ALA A 148 -14.80 4.80 -25.51
C ALA A 148 -16.19 4.13 -25.37
N PRO A 149 -16.41 3.24 -24.41
CA PRO A 149 -17.65 2.46 -24.32
C PRO A 149 -18.82 3.42 -24.11
N LYS A 150 -19.46 3.85 -25.22
CA LYS A 150 -20.59 4.80 -25.23
C LYS A 150 -21.80 4.33 -24.42
N ASN A 151 -21.83 3.06 -24.04
CA ASN A 151 -22.94 2.43 -23.35
C ASN A 151 -22.52 1.66 -22.07
N GLY A 152 -21.28 1.80 -21.59
CA GLY A 152 -20.82 1.10 -20.38
C GLY A 152 -21.22 1.76 -19.06
N ALA A 153 -21.60 3.03 -19.10
CA ALA A 153 -21.89 3.81 -17.89
C ALA A 153 -23.16 3.39 -17.11
N GLN A 154 -24.04 2.62 -17.72
CA GLN A 154 -25.28 2.17 -17.06
C GLN A 154 -25.17 0.79 -16.39
N ALA A 155 -24.12 0.00 -16.66
CA ALA A 155 -24.03 -1.38 -16.17
C ALA A 155 -23.10 -1.60 -14.96
N LEU A 156 -22.29 -0.62 -14.55
CA LEU A 156 -21.34 -0.77 -13.46
C LEU A 156 -21.63 0.26 -12.35
N GLN A 157 -22.60 -0.05 -11.50
CA GLN A 157 -22.94 0.76 -10.30
C GLN A 157 -22.10 0.39 -9.07
N GLY A 158 -21.05 -0.42 -9.21
CA GLY A 158 -20.16 -0.82 -8.13
C GLY A 158 -18.97 0.12 -7.93
N PRO A 159 -18.29 0.04 -6.77
CA PRO A 159 -17.07 0.79 -6.50
C PRO A 159 -15.94 0.34 -7.44
N SER A 160 -15.26 1.28 -8.09
CA SER A 160 -14.12 0.99 -8.97
C SER A 160 -12.83 0.86 -8.16
N GLU A 161 -12.58 -0.30 -7.56
CA GLU A 161 -11.42 -0.54 -6.67
C GLU A 161 -10.18 -1.11 -7.40
N GLY A 162 -10.25 -1.38 -8.70
CA GLY A 162 -9.16 -1.94 -9.53
C GLY A 162 -7.99 -0.99 -9.83
N GLY A 163 -7.92 0.15 -9.17
CA GLY A 163 -6.96 1.22 -9.49
C GLY A 163 -5.49 0.85 -9.31
N LEU A 164 -5.14 0.03 -8.30
CA LEU A 164 -3.74 -0.39 -8.10
C LEU A 164 -3.28 -1.37 -9.18
N LEU A 165 -4.18 -2.21 -9.68
CA LEU A 165 -3.89 -3.08 -10.82
C LEU A 165 -3.64 -2.25 -12.09
N ALA A 166 -4.46 -1.23 -12.35
CA ALA A 166 -4.28 -0.32 -13.46
C ALA A 166 -2.95 0.46 -13.38
N LEU A 167 -2.58 0.92 -12.18
CA LEU A 167 -1.26 1.53 -11.93
C LEU A 167 -0.12 0.55 -12.21
N MET A 168 -0.25 -0.71 -11.78
CA MET A 168 0.73 -1.75 -12.06
C MET A 168 0.88 -1.96 -13.56
N GLN A 169 -0.21 -2.10 -14.30
CA GLN A 169 -0.17 -2.25 -15.75
C GLN A 169 0.41 -1.01 -16.45
N THR A 170 0.11 0.18 -15.96
CA THR A 170 0.73 1.42 -16.48
C THR A 170 2.26 1.42 -16.27
N ALA A 171 2.74 0.83 -15.18
CA ALA A 171 4.16 0.73 -14.89
C ALA A 171 4.86 -0.33 -15.76
N VAL A 172 4.29 -1.53 -15.89
CA VAL A 172 4.97 -2.66 -16.55
C VAL A 172 4.76 -2.69 -18.06
N CYS A 173 3.72 -2.03 -18.58
CA CYS A 173 3.41 -1.97 -20.02
C CYS A 173 4.06 -0.75 -20.72
N GLY A 174 5.27 -0.38 -20.35
CA GLY A 174 5.91 0.85 -20.82
C GLY A 174 5.94 1.03 -22.34
N ALA A 175 6.12 -0.04 -23.11
CA ALA A 175 6.11 -0.01 -24.56
C ALA A 175 4.72 0.33 -25.14
N MET A 176 3.65 -0.16 -24.50
CA MET A 176 2.27 0.09 -24.94
C MET A 176 1.82 1.52 -24.55
N ILE A 177 2.17 1.97 -23.35
CA ILE A 177 1.91 3.35 -22.88
C ILE A 177 2.70 4.37 -23.73
N GLY A 178 3.85 3.97 -24.29
CA GLY A 178 4.65 4.82 -25.17
C GLY A 178 5.48 5.87 -24.43
N TRP A 179 6.00 5.53 -23.23
CA TRP A 179 6.92 6.38 -22.51
C TRP A 179 8.17 6.70 -23.35
N VAL A 180 8.52 7.99 -23.45
CA VAL A 180 9.70 8.47 -24.20
C VAL A 180 10.73 9.11 -23.26
N HIS A 181 10.25 9.90 -22.29
CA HIS A 181 11.13 10.56 -21.36
C HIS A 181 11.35 9.70 -20.11
N ASP A 182 12.49 9.93 -19.44
CA ASP A 182 12.81 9.23 -18.20
C ASP A 182 11.96 9.71 -17.03
N ALA A 183 11.52 10.96 -17.02
CA ALA A 183 10.56 11.46 -16.03
C ALA A 183 9.13 11.13 -16.49
N ARG A 184 8.43 10.32 -15.73
CA ARG A 184 7.09 9.82 -16.01
C ARG A 184 6.15 10.19 -14.87
N LEU A 185 4.99 10.73 -15.22
CA LEU A 185 3.97 11.14 -14.26
C LEU A 185 2.66 10.46 -14.61
N VAL A 186 2.08 9.78 -13.65
CA VAL A 186 0.70 9.32 -13.70
C VAL A 186 -0.16 10.24 -12.84
N VAL A 187 -1.18 10.85 -13.43
CA VAL A 187 -2.23 11.53 -12.67
C VAL A 187 -3.41 10.58 -12.58
N TYR A 188 -3.58 10.04 -11.38
CA TYR A 188 -4.59 9.06 -11.05
C TYR A 188 -5.81 9.75 -10.44
N VAL A 189 -6.98 9.54 -11.02
CA VAL A 189 -8.22 10.20 -10.58
C VAL A 189 -9.24 9.16 -10.13
N SER A 190 -9.74 9.29 -8.90
CA SER A 190 -10.76 8.40 -8.35
C SER A 190 -11.62 9.07 -7.29
N ASP A 191 -12.86 8.62 -7.17
CA ASP A 191 -13.82 8.94 -6.11
C ASP A 191 -14.07 7.77 -5.16
N HIS A 192 -13.36 6.65 -5.38
CA HIS A 192 -13.47 5.42 -4.58
C HIS A 192 -12.10 5.00 -4.02
N GLY A 193 -12.13 4.13 -3.01
CA GLY A 193 -10.95 3.49 -2.47
C GLY A 193 -10.29 2.54 -3.47
N PHE A 194 -9.27 1.85 -3.02
CA PHE A 194 -8.54 0.84 -3.79
C PHE A 194 -8.51 -0.50 -3.06
N ARG A 195 -8.29 -1.58 -3.81
CA ARG A 195 -7.91 -2.90 -3.30
C ARG A 195 -6.44 -3.18 -3.53
N ALA A 196 -5.81 -3.79 -2.54
CA ALA A 196 -4.48 -4.38 -2.64
C ALA A 196 -4.58 -5.87 -2.29
N ALA A 197 -3.65 -6.69 -2.76
CA ALA A 197 -3.56 -8.07 -2.34
C ALA A 197 -3.30 -8.15 -0.84
N ASN A 198 -4.09 -8.99 -0.17
CA ASN A 198 -3.81 -9.41 1.20
C ASN A 198 -3.04 -10.73 1.13
N SER A 199 -2.02 -10.89 1.98
CA SER A 199 -1.24 -12.13 2.05
C SER A 199 -2.06 -13.36 2.44
N ASP A 200 -3.28 -13.17 2.95
CA ASP A 200 -4.08 -14.22 3.60
C ASP A 200 -5.16 -14.89 2.72
N THR A 201 -5.37 -14.41 1.50
CA THR A 201 -6.30 -15.04 0.55
C THR A 201 -5.63 -15.30 -0.80
N PRO A 202 -4.87 -16.40 -0.94
CA PRO A 202 -4.52 -16.86 -2.27
C PRO A 202 -5.82 -17.32 -2.95
N HIS A 203 -6.30 -16.58 -3.93
CA HIS A 203 -7.33 -17.09 -4.83
C HIS A 203 -6.72 -18.28 -5.61
N ALA A 204 -7.27 -19.47 -5.40
CA ALA A 204 -6.74 -20.74 -5.90
C ALA A 204 -6.69 -20.88 -7.43
N ASP A 205 -7.21 -19.88 -8.19
CA ASP A 205 -7.31 -19.89 -9.65
C ASP A 205 -6.61 -18.72 -10.35
N SER A 206 -5.90 -17.87 -9.61
CA SER A 206 -5.25 -16.71 -10.21
C SER A 206 -3.76 -16.96 -10.42
N THR A 207 -3.28 -16.66 -11.61
CA THR A 207 -1.83 -16.65 -11.87
C THR A 207 -1.25 -15.40 -11.22
N SER A 208 -0.33 -15.57 -10.27
CA SER A 208 0.49 -14.49 -9.65
C SER A 208 1.37 -13.81 -10.71
N ASP A 209 0.76 -13.09 -11.63
CA ASP A 209 1.41 -12.51 -12.81
C ASP A 209 1.12 -11.00 -12.97
N SER A 210 0.65 -10.33 -11.90
CA SER A 210 0.37 -8.90 -11.92
C SER A 210 1.57 -8.03 -12.30
N GLY A 211 2.77 -8.54 -12.10
CA GLY A 211 4.04 -7.88 -12.45
C GLY A 211 4.43 -7.93 -13.92
N ARG A 212 3.62 -8.55 -14.80
CA ARG A 212 3.83 -8.59 -16.25
C ARG A 212 2.84 -7.71 -16.99
N CYS A 213 3.22 -7.27 -18.20
CA CYS A 213 2.33 -6.51 -19.07
C CYS A 213 1.28 -7.44 -19.71
N HIS A 214 0.01 -7.11 -19.50
CA HIS A 214 -1.13 -7.81 -20.06
C HIS A 214 -1.92 -6.98 -21.09
N LEU A 215 -1.52 -5.74 -21.33
CA LEU A 215 -2.10 -4.93 -22.39
C LEU A 215 -1.73 -5.51 -23.78
N ARG A 216 -2.71 -5.60 -24.66
CA ARG A 216 -2.53 -5.93 -26.08
C ARG A 216 -3.12 -4.80 -26.92
N GLU A 217 -2.59 -4.58 -28.13
CA GLU A 217 -3.11 -3.57 -29.04
C GLU A 217 -4.61 -3.78 -29.28
N GLY A 218 -5.41 -2.76 -28.92
CA GLY A 218 -6.86 -2.74 -29.15
C GLY A 218 -7.69 -3.67 -28.24
N GLN A 219 -7.11 -4.25 -27.21
CA GLN A 219 -7.82 -5.13 -26.27
C GLN A 219 -7.65 -4.67 -24.82
N ASP A 220 -8.75 -4.72 -24.09
CA ASP A 220 -8.80 -4.54 -22.65
C ASP A 220 -8.18 -5.76 -21.95
N THR A 221 -7.66 -5.58 -20.72
CA THR A 221 -7.23 -6.70 -19.90
C THR A 221 -8.47 -7.47 -19.44
N SER A 222 -8.79 -8.57 -20.11
CA SER A 222 -9.95 -9.42 -19.79
C SER A 222 -9.60 -10.66 -18.97
N ARG A 223 -8.37 -10.76 -18.45
CA ARG A 223 -7.95 -11.84 -17.56
C ARG A 223 -8.13 -11.42 -16.11
N LYS A 224 -8.64 -12.34 -15.28
CA LYS A 224 -8.57 -12.20 -13.82
C LYS A 224 -7.11 -12.13 -13.41
N LEU A 225 -6.64 -10.93 -13.10
CA LEU A 225 -5.32 -10.68 -12.55
C LEU A 225 -5.46 -10.47 -11.05
N ASP A 226 -4.50 -10.99 -10.30
CA ASP A 226 -4.42 -10.70 -8.87
C ASP A 226 -4.10 -9.23 -8.63
N TYR A 227 -4.69 -8.68 -7.58
CA TYR A 227 -4.34 -7.34 -7.13
C TYR A 227 -2.88 -7.35 -6.68
N PRO A 228 -2.08 -6.33 -7.08
CA PRO A 228 -0.71 -6.21 -6.61
C PRO A 228 -0.67 -5.88 -5.11
N THR A 229 0.36 -6.34 -4.44
CA THR A 229 0.72 -5.79 -3.13
C THR A 229 1.26 -4.38 -3.28
N VAL A 230 1.13 -3.56 -2.23
CA VAL A 230 1.69 -2.18 -2.24
C VAL A 230 3.21 -2.22 -2.43
N ALA A 231 3.89 -3.23 -1.88
CA ALA A 231 5.33 -3.39 -2.02
C ALA A 231 5.75 -3.69 -3.47
N GLU A 232 5.08 -4.62 -4.15
CA GLU A 232 5.32 -4.92 -5.57
C GLU A 232 5.05 -3.69 -6.45
N LEU A 233 3.93 -3.00 -6.20
CA LEU A 233 3.62 -1.77 -6.92
C LEU A 233 4.70 -0.72 -6.71
N ALA A 234 5.14 -0.47 -5.46
CA ALA A 234 6.20 0.48 -5.15
C ALA A 234 7.52 0.13 -5.85
N GLN A 235 7.85 -1.16 -5.91
CA GLN A 235 9.02 -1.66 -6.62
C GLN A 235 8.91 -1.36 -8.13
N LYS A 236 7.79 -1.72 -8.77
CA LYS A 236 7.60 -1.51 -10.20
C LYS A 236 7.54 -0.04 -10.59
N LEU A 237 6.95 0.81 -9.77
CA LEU A 237 6.97 2.26 -9.95
C LEU A 237 8.41 2.82 -9.88
N THR A 238 9.20 2.32 -8.94
CA THR A 238 10.61 2.69 -8.81
C THR A 238 11.43 2.24 -10.02
N GLU A 239 11.32 0.96 -10.41
CA GLU A 239 12.05 0.39 -11.56
C GLU A 239 11.76 1.15 -12.85
N ASN A 240 10.53 1.62 -13.01
CA ASN A 240 10.07 2.34 -14.21
C ASN A 240 10.09 3.87 -14.08
N ASN A 241 10.62 4.39 -12.96
CA ASN A 241 10.76 5.83 -12.70
C ASN A 241 9.44 6.62 -12.82
N ILE A 242 8.37 6.08 -12.26
CA ILE A 242 7.03 6.66 -12.31
C ILE A 242 6.73 7.41 -11.03
N GLN A 243 6.24 8.64 -11.18
CA GLN A 243 5.75 9.52 -10.13
C GLN A 243 4.22 9.56 -10.20
N ILE A 244 3.55 9.77 -9.07
CA ILE A 244 2.08 9.73 -9.03
C ILE A 244 1.51 10.97 -8.34
N ILE A 245 0.47 11.54 -8.94
CA ILE A 245 -0.46 12.45 -8.26
C ILE A 245 -1.79 11.70 -8.11
N PHE A 246 -2.20 11.43 -6.88
CA PHE A 246 -3.53 10.92 -6.56
C PHE A 246 -4.49 12.09 -6.45
N ALA A 247 -5.21 12.39 -7.52
CA ALA A 247 -6.24 13.41 -7.57
C ALA A 247 -7.58 12.78 -7.19
N VAL A 248 -7.94 12.86 -5.92
CA VAL A 248 -9.07 12.10 -5.35
C VAL A 248 -10.03 13.00 -4.60
N THR A 249 -11.26 12.53 -4.42
CA THR A 249 -12.27 13.25 -3.65
C THR A 249 -11.97 13.19 -2.15
N GLU A 250 -12.50 14.15 -1.39
CA GLU A 250 -12.26 14.31 0.04
C GLU A 250 -12.55 13.02 0.84
N GLY A 251 -13.63 12.32 0.49
CA GLY A 251 -14.07 11.10 1.22
C GLY A 251 -13.09 9.93 1.19
N VAL A 252 -12.11 9.92 0.29
CA VAL A 252 -11.10 8.85 0.17
C VAL A 252 -9.67 9.37 0.30
N ALA A 253 -9.49 10.66 0.51
CA ALA A 253 -8.18 11.32 0.51
C ALA A 253 -7.24 10.77 1.58
N GLU A 254 -7.72 10.49 2.79
CA GLU A 254 -6.93 9.93 3.88
C GLU A 254 -6.32 8.57 3.49
N LYS A 255 -7.12 7.67 2.94
CA LYS A 255 -6.66 6.35 2.47
C LYS A 255 -5.56 6.45 1.40
N TYR A 256 -5.68 7.43 0.49
CA TYR A 256 -4.67 7.68 -0.53
C TYR A 256 -3.44 8.40 0.03
N GLN A 257 -3.58 9.16 1.12
CA GLN A 257 -2.43 9.74 1.81
C GLN A 257 -1.58 8.65 2.45
N GLU A 258 -2.20 7.69 3.15
CA GLU A 258 -1.50 6.52 3.70
C GLU A 258 -0.79 5.71 2.60
N LEU A 259 -1.45 5.50 1.45
CA LEU A 259 -0.82 4.85 0.30
C LEU A 259 0.36 5.66 -0.25
N SER A 260 0.19 6.98 -0.37
CA SER A 260 1.23 7.88 -0.87
C SER A 260 2.48 7.83 0.00
N ASP A 261 2.33 7.72 1.31
CA ASP A 261 3.45 7.63 2.25
C ASP A 261 4.28 6.34 2.06
N LEU A 262 3.67 5.30 1.51
CA LEU A 262 4.32 4.03 1.19
C LEU A 262 4.93 3.99 -0.22
N LEU A 263 4.49 4.86 -1.13
CA LEU A 263 4.95 4.87 -2.52
C LEU A 263 6.17 5.79 -2.73
N PRO A 264 7.04 5.49 -3.72
CA PRO A 264 8.36 6.11 -3.82
C PRO A 264 8.34 7.63 -4.03
N LYS A 265 7.55 8.13 -4.94
CA LYS A 265 7.43 9.56 -5.23
C LYS A 265 6.00 9.85 -5.66
N SER A 266 5.15 10.19 -4.68
CA SER A 266 3.74 10.42 -4.87
C SER A 266 3.25 11.57 -4.01
N THR A 267 2.08 12.09 -4.32
CA THR A 267 1.39 13.12 -3.55
C THR A 267 -0.10 13.02 -3.78
N VAL A 268 -0.89 13.50 -2.81
CA VAL A 268 -2.33 13.55 -2.90
C VAL A 268 -2.78 14.97 -3.24
N ALA A 269 -3.73 15.06 -4.15
CA ALA A 269 -4.43 16.28 -4.56
C ALA A 269 -5.93 16.07 -4.29
N VAL A 270 -6.48 16.76 -3.31
CA VAL A 270 -7.90 16.62 -2.96
C VAL A 270 -8.73 17.46 -3.94
N LEU A 271 -9.52 16.78 -4.76
CA LEU A 271 -10.39 17.41 -5.73
C LEU A 271 -11.68 17.92 -5.06
N PRO A 272 -12.07 19.17 -5.29
CA PRO A 272 -13.37 19.66 -4.85
C PRO A 272 -14.49 18.91 -5.59
N SER A 273 -15.64 18.75 -4.95
CA SER A 273 -16.78 18.00 -5.48
C SER A 273 -17.35 18.57 -6.78
N ASP A 274 -17.20 19.88 -7.00
CA ASP A 274 -17.63 20.62 -8.18
C ASP A 274 -16.55 20.75 -9.27
N LEU A 275 -15.34 20.23 -9.01
CA LEU A 275 -14.16 20.32 -9.88
C LEU A 275 -13.74 21.75 -10.27
N SER A 276 -14.29 22.78 -9.65
CA SER A 276 -14.08 24.19 -10.01
C SER A 276 -12.61 24.62 -9.96
N ASN A 277 -11.82 24.05 -9.05
CA ASN A 277 -10.41 24.37 -8.83
C ASN A 277 -9.45 23.21 -9.17
N ALA A 278 -9.89 22.20 -9.91
CA ALA A 278 -9.09 21.01 -10.20
C ALA A 278 -7.72 21.35 -10.79
N THR A 279 -7.66 22.28 -11.75
CA THR A 279 -6.41 22.74 -12.38
C THR A 279 -5.44 23.34 -11.35
N ALA A 280 -5.93 24.19 -10.44
CA ALA A 280 -5.08 24.82 -9.43
C ALA A 280 -4.54 23.78 -8.42
N VAL A 281 -5.38 22.85 -7.97
CA VAL A 281 -5.02 21.79 -7.04
C VAL A 281 -3.98 20.84 -7.66
N ILE A 282 -4.16 20.45 -8.92
CA ILE A 282 -3.20 19.59 -9.62
C ILE A 282 -1.88 20.32 -9.89
N LYS A 283 -1.93 21.58 -10.28
CA LYS A 283 -0.74 22.42 -10.45
C LYS A 283 0.08 22.52 -9.16
N GLU A 284 -0.59 22.75 -8.03
CA GLU A 284 0.05 22.78 -6.72
C GLU A 284 0.65 21.42 -6.36
N ALA A 285 -0.09 20.31 -6.54
CA ALA A 285 0.41 18.97 -6.30
C ALA A 285 1.63 18.64 -7.16
N TYR A 286 1.62 19.00 -8.44
CA TYR A 286 2.77 18.82 -9.32
C TYR A 286 3.96 19.69 -8.88
N ASN A 287 3.75 20.92 -8.45
CA ASN A 287 4.80 21.75 -7.89
C ASN A 287 5.43 21.08 -6.66
N ARG A 288 4.63 20.63 -5.69
CA ARG A 288 5.14 19.88 -4.51
C ARG A 288 5.94 18.66 -4.95
N LEU A 289 5.41 17.86 -5.86
CA LEU A 289 6.06 16.65 -6.37
C LEU A 289 7.39 16.96 -7.08
N SER A 290 7.45 18.06 -7.85
CA SER A 290 8.65 18.49 -8.57
C SER A 290 9.73 19.05 -7.64
N LEU A 291 9.33 19.60 -6.49
CA LEU A 291 10.24 20.07 -5.45
C LEU A 291 10.77 18.91 -4.59
N ALA A 292 10.00 17.85 -4.43
CA ALA A 292 10.40 16.68 -3.67
C ALA A 292 11.56 15.95 -4.34
N MET A 293 12.62 15.68 -3.58
CA MET A 293 13.71 14.78 -3.97
C MET A 293 13.50 13.43 -3.32
N ALA A 294 13.61 12.37 -4.10
CA ALA A 294 13.57 11.01 -3.60
C ALA A 294 14.61 10.16 -4.31
N VAL A 295 15.48 9.53 -3.53
CA VAL A 295 16.42 8.52 -3.99
C VAL A 295 15.85 7.16 -3.60
N SER A 296 15.79 6.26 -4.54
CA SER A 296 15.34 4.89 -4.33
C SER A 296 16.38 3.91 -4.89
N HIS A 297 16.20 2.62 -4.60
CA HIS A 297 17.13 1.59 -5.05
C HIS A 297 16.39 0.40 -5.64
N THR A 298 17.10 -0.34 -6.49
CA THR A 298 16.65 -1.67 -6.91
C THR A 298 16.83 -2.64 -5.76
N GLY A 299 15.87 -3.52 -5.54
CA GLY A 299 15.96 -4.55 -4.49
C GLY A 299 17.17 -5.46 -4.74
N VAL A 300 18.02 -5.62 -3.72
CA VAL A 300 19.16 -6.55 -3.71
C VAL A 300 18.93 -7.53 -2.57
N PRO A 301 18.70 -8.82 -2.86
CA PRO A 301 18.46 -9.83 -1.83
C PRO A 301 19.60 -9.88 -0.81
N GLY A 302 19.25 -9.91 0.48
CA GLY A 302 20.22 -9.99 1.57
C GLY A 302 20.96 -8.69 1.91
N LEU A 303 20.66 -7.58 1.24
CA LEU A 303 21.23 -6.26 1.53
C LEU A 303 20.20 -5.39 2.27
N ASN A 304 20.59 -4.87 3.42
CA ASN A 304 19.83 -3.85 4.12
C ASN A 304 20.35 -2.46 3.72
N ILE A 305 19.42 -1.58 3.35
CA ILE A 305 19.74 -0.21 2.92
C ILE A 305 18.90 0.76 3.73
N SER A 306 19.54 1.79 4.26
CA SER A 306 18.87 2.90 4.93
C SER A 306 19.42 4.23 4.48
N TYR A 307 18.58 5.25 4.56
CA TYR A 307 18.91 6.60 4.16
C TYR A 307 18.78 7.55 5.33
N LEU A 308 19.71 8.48 5.44
CA LEU A 308 19.61 9.63 6.32
C LEU A 308 19.76 10.87 5.45
N THR A 309 18.71 11.66 5.34
CA THR A 309 18.68 12.86 4.51
C THR A 309 18.55 14.09 5.39
N GLU A 310 19.42 15.05 5.19
CA GLU A 310 19.33 16.37 5.81
C GLU A 310 18.53 17.27 4.88
N CYS A 311 17.30 17.58 5.28
CA CYS A 311 16.38 18.39 4.50
C CYS A 311 16.61 19.90 4.76
N ALA A 312 16.03 20.76 3.92
CA ALA A 312 16.22 22.21 4.01
C ALA A 312 15.70 22.85 5.31
N ASP A 313 14.77 22.18 5.99
CA ASP A 313 14.26 22.53 7.31
C ASP A 313 15.24 22.23 8.46
N GLY A 314 16.39 21.64 8.16
CA GLY A 314 17.38 21.21 9.15
C GLY A 314 17.04 19.93 9.87
N GLU A 315 15.89 19.29 9.57
CA GLU A 315 15.54 18.00 10.13
C GLU A 315 16.27 16.86 9.42
N GLN A 316 16.86 15.97 10.21
CA GLN A 316 17.40 14.73 9.73
C GLN A 316 16.29 13.68 9.68
N ARG A 317 15.95 13.23 8.48
CA ARG A 317 14.94 12.19 8.27
C ARG A 317 15.59 10.86 7.94
N SER A 318 15.45 9.91 8.86
CA SER A 318 15.83 8.51 8.63
C SER A 318 14.65 7.77 8.01
N SER A 319 14.85 7.17 6.85
CA SER A 319 13.82 6.39 6.19
C SER A 319 14.44 5.28 5.33
N VAL A 320 13.61 4.35 4.87
CA VAL A 320 13.99 3.37 3.83
C VAL A 320 14.15 4.01 2.44
N ARG A 321 13.95 5.33 2.33
CA ARG A 321 14.09 6.13 1.10
C ARG A 321 14.68 7.48 1.45
N GLY A 322 15.68 7.92 0.70
CA GLY A 322 16.25 9.26 0.86
C GLY A 322 15.32 10.32 0.25
N ALA A 323 14.30 10.75 1.00
CA ALA A 323 13.30 11.67 0.50
C ALA A 323 13.20 12.95 1.35
N CYS A 324 13.09 14.10 0.66
CA CYS A 324 12.71 15.40 1.23
C CYS A 324 11.53 15.97 0.46
N SER A 325 10.51 16.40 1.18
CA SER A 325 9.32 17.02 0.59
C SER A 325 9.55 18.43 0.07
N ASP A 326 10.46 19.16 0.69
CA ASP A 326 10.90 20.48 0.25
C ASP A 326 12.42 20.60 0.42
N THR A 327 13.07 21.06 -0.64
CA THR A 327 14.52 21.32 -0.65
C THR A 327 14.84 22.81 -0.55
N GLY A 328 13.81 23.66 -0.38
CA GLY A 328 13.94 25.11 -0.36
C GLY A 328 14.64 25.63 -1.63
N ASP A 329 15.33 26.76 -1.50
CA ASP A 329 16.16 27.32 -2.58
C ASP A 329 17.48 26.54 -2.80
N ASN A 330 17.81 25.61 -1.90
CA ASN A 330 19.02 24.81 -1.98
C ASN A 330 18.86 23.72 -3.03
N ARG A 331 19.55 23.85 -4.14
CA ARG A 331 19.50 22.92 -5.28
C ARG A 331 20.36 21.67 -5.09
N GLN A 332 21.00 21.52 -3.95
CA GLN A 332 21.90 20.41 -3.65
C GLN A 332 21.66 19.94 -2.23
N THR A 333 21.47 18.63 -2.05
CA THR A 333 21.25 17.97 -0.77
C THR A 333 22.19 16.77 -0.68
N SER A 334 22.70 16.47 0.52
CA SER A 334 23.45 15.26 0.79
C SER A 334 22.51 14.20 1.35
N VAL A 335 22.57 13.01 0.76
CA VAL A 335 21.87 11.83 1.26
C VAL A 335 22.93 10.84 1.73
N LYS A 336 22.91 10.55 3.02
CA LYS A 336 23.78 9.54 3.62
C LYS A 336 23.14 8.18 3.45
N VAL A 337 23.80 7.29 2.74
CA VAL A 337 23.35 5.94 2.44
C VAL A 337 24.15 4.96 3.28
N THR A 338 23.45 4.13 4.06
CA THR A 338 24.07 3.05 4.84
C THR A 338 23.62 1.71 4.28
N ILE A 339 24.59 0.89 3.91
CA ILE A 339 24.36 -0.47 3.41
C ILE A 339 25.00 -1.48 4.34
N SER A 340 24.33 -2.62 4.55
CA SER A 340 24.87 -3.72 5.35
C SER A 340 24.30 -5.05 4.89
N SER A 341 25.08 -6.11 5.06
CA SER A 341 24.61 -7.49 4.86
C SER A 341 25.00 -8.34 6.06
N LYS A 342 24.14 -9.26 6.43
CA LYS A 342 24.42 -10.25 7.49
C LYS A 342 25.24 -11.44 6.97
N TYR A 343 25.22 -11.66 5.67
CA TYR A 343 25.83 -12.82 5.01
C TYR A 343 26.73 -12.36 3.88
N CYS A 344 27.60 -13.28 3.43
CA CYS A 344 28.34 -13.07 2.20
C CYS A 344 27.39 -13.06 1.01
N LEU A 345 27.46 -11.99 0.24
CA LEU A 345 26.70 -11.84 -1.00
C LEU A 345 27.59 -12.22 -2.18
N GLU A 346 26.99 -12.86 -3.18
CA GLU A 346 27.61 -13.00 -4.50
C GLU A 346 27.83 -11.61 -5.12
N PRO A 347 28.85 -11.43 -5.96
CA PRO A 347 29.08 -10.17 -6.63
C PRO A 347 27.87 -9.71 -7.43
N GLN A 348 27.34 -8.54 -7.14
CA GLN A 348 26.15 -7.98 -7.77
C GLN A 348 26.18 -6.45 -7.76
N SER A 349 25.25 -5.82 -8.49
CA SER A 349 25.18 -4.37 -8.60
C SER A 349 23.94 -3.83 -7.92
N LEU A 350 24.12 -2.81 -7.07
CA LEU A 350 23.07 -1.98 -6.51
C LEU A 350 22.96 -0.71 -7.36
N HIS A 351 21.75 -0.38 -7.80
CA HIS A 351 21.49 0.86 -8.50
C HIS A 351 20.65 1.78 -7.63
N LEU A 352 21.20 2.95 -7.30
CA LEU A 352 20.47 4.04 -6.68
C LEU A 352 20.02 5.01 -7.77
N GLN A 353 18.73 5.38 -7.76
CA GLN A 353 18.12 6.23 -8.78
C GLN A 353 17.48 7.45 -8.14
N LEU A 354 17.73 8.62 -8.73
CA LEU A 354 16.97 9.83 -8.42
C LEU A 354 15.64 9.78 -9.19
N LEU A 355 14.54 9.61 -8.46
CA LEU A 355 13.22 9.49 -9.07
C LEU A 355 12.80 10.78 -9.78
N GLY A 356 12.31 10.64 -11.01
CA GLY A 356 12.01 11.75 -11.92
C GLY A 356 13.24 12.23 -12.72
N SER A 357 14.35 11.45 -12.73
CA SER A 357 15.57 11.72 -13.49
C SER A 357 16.14 10.43 -14.09
N PRO A 358 16.88 10.49 -15.21
CA PRO A 358 17.60 9.35 -15.75
C PRO A 358 18.86 8.98 -14.96
N ASP A 359 19.30 9.85 -14.05
CA ASP A 359 20.59 9.70 -13.39
C ASP A 359 20.54 8.57 -12.35
N ARG A 360 21.52 7.69 -12.42
CA ARG A 360 21.72 6.54 -11.54
C ARG A 360 23.13 6.53 -10.98
N LEU A 361 23.25 6.08 -9.75
CA LEU A 361 24.51 5.68 -9.12
C LEU A 361 24.57 4.16 -9.16
N SER A 362 25.64 3.61 -9.73
CA SER A 362 25.91 2.17 -9.76
C SER A 362 26.94 1.83 -8.68
N VAL A 363 26.59 0.93 -7.78
CA VAL A 363 27.46 0.43 -6.73
C VAL A 363 27.71 -1.05 -6.98
N GLU A 364 28.94 -1.41 -7.36
CA GLU A 364 29.35 -2.80 -7.43
C GLU A 364 29.58 -3.33 -6.01
N LEU A 365 28.83 -4.37 -5.65
CA LEU A 365 28.92 -4.99 -4.33
C LEU A 365 29.81 -6.22 -4.40
N LYS A 366 30.78 -6.27 -3.50
CA LYS A 366 31.62 -7.44 -3.25
C LYS A 366 31.62 -7.74 -1.76
N SER A 367 31.75 -8.99 -1.37
CA SER A 367 31.79 -9.36 0.05
C SER A 367 33.19 -9.77 0.47
N LEU A 368 33.61 -9.23 1.60
CA LEU A 368 34.83 -9.62 2.29
C LEU A 368 34.52 -10.74 3.28
N CYS A 369 34.58 -11.98 2.82
CA CYS A 369 34.08 -13.14 3.57
C CYS A 369 35.16 -13.86 4.39
N ARG A 370 36.41 -13.55 4.16
CA ARG A 370 37.54 -14.18 4.83
C ARG A 370 38.24 -13.19 5.77
N CYS A 371 38.63 -13.68 6.93
CA CYS A 371 39.54 -12.98 7.81
C CYS A 371 40.97 -13.47 7.54
N GLU A 372 41.95 -12.63 7.75
CA GLU A 372 43.32 -13.06 7.82
C GLU A 372 43.62 -13.51 9.26
N CYS A 373 44.21 -14.66 9.41
CA CYS A 373 44.58 -15.20 10.72
C CYS A 373 45.93 -15.89 10.62
N GLY A 374 46.71 -15.80 11.69
CA GLY A 374 47.93 -16.58 11.84
C GLY A 374 47.59 -18.07 11.91
N ASP A 375 48.22 -18.89 11.08
CA ASP A 375 48.05 -20.31 11.10
C ASP A 375 48.76 -20.92 12.31
N SER A 376 47.99 -21.53 13.19
CA SER A 376 48.50 -22.48 14.17
C SER A 376 47.67 -23.74 14.06
N PRO A 377 48.12 -24.71 13.24
CA PRO A 377 47.38 -25.96 13.08
C PRO A 377 47.53 -26.81 14.34
N ASP A 378 46.51 -26.88 15.16
CA ASP A 378 46.38 -27.88 16.19
C ASP A 378 45.32 -28.93 15.70
N PRO A 379 45.75 -30.07 15.14
CA PRO A 379 44.82 -31.08 14.64
C PRO A 379 43.92 -31.61 15.72
N GLU A 380 44.34 -31.63 16.98
CA GLU A 380 43.56 -32.10 18.12
C GLU A 380 42.34 -31.18 18.38
N PHE A 381 42.48 -29.91 18.13
CA PHE A 381 41.37 -28.98 18.31
C PHE A 381 40.19 -29.26 17.38
N CYS A 382 40.45 -29.75 16.17
CA CYS A 382 39.41 -30.16 15.21
C CYS A 382 39.17 -31.67 15.23
N SER A 383 39.42 -32.35 16.37
CA SER A 383 39.17 -33.76 16.59
C SER A 383 39.83 -34.68 15.53
N TYR A 384 40.94 -34.26 14.96
CA TYR A 384 41.63 -34.90 13.82
C TYR A 384 40.77 -35.11 12.56
N SER A 385 39.59 -34.49 12.53
CA SER A 385 38.57 -34.65 11.47
C SER A 385 38.33 -33.34 10.68
N GLY A 386 39.26 -32.39 10.76
CA GLY A 386 39.20 -31.11 10.06
C GLY A 386 40.49 -30.33 10.18
N GLU A 387 40.56 -29.21 9.45
CA GLU A 387 41.62 -28.23 9.52
C GLU A 387 41.19 -27.02 10.36
N PHE A 388 42.05 -26.59 11.27
CA PHE A 388 41.84 -25.37 12.06
C PHE A 388 42.32 -24.17 11.28
N SER A 389 41.43 -23.19 11.08
CA SER A 389 41.75 -21.96 10.39
C SER A 389 40.90 -20.82 10.93
N CYS A 390 41.47 -19.68 11.23
CA CYS A 390 40.79 -18.48 11.73
C CYS A 390 39.87 -18.74 12.93
N GLY A 391 40.29 -19.51 13.88
CA GLY A 391 39.51 -19.79 15.08
C GLY A 391 38.36 -20.81 14.90
N VAL A 392 38.21 -21.37 13.69
CA VAL A 392 37.16 -22.35 13.37
C VAL A 392 37.73 -23.58 12.72
N CYS A 393 37.12 -24.73 12.98
CA CYS A 393 37.44 -25.97 12.30
C CYS A 393 36.71 -26.06 10.95
N ARG A 394 37.44 -26.37 9.90
CA ARG A 394 36.89 -26.75 8.59
C ARG A 394 36.91 -28.27 8.52
N CYS A 395 35.76 -28.88 8.71
CA CYS A 395 35.65 -30.34 8.80
C CYS A 395 35.85 -31.03 7.45
N TYR A 396 36.44 -32.21 7.49
CA TYR A 396 36.53 -33.11 6.33
C TYR A 396 35.14 -33.64 5.96
N PRO A 397 34.93 -34.07 4.72
CA PRO A 397 33.65 -34.66 4.30
C PRO A 397 33.22 -35.81 5.21
N GLY A 398 31.96 -35.76 5.69
CA GLY A 398 31.41 -36.72 6.62
C GLY A 398 31.50 -36.33 8.09
N PHE A 399 32.20 -35.25 8.41
CA PHE A 399 32.29 -34.72 9.77
C PHE A 399 31.68 -33.32 9.85
N ILE A 400 31.04 -33.01 10.98
CA ILE A 400 30.45 -31.74 11.27
C ILE A 400 30.63 -31.37 12.75
N GLY A 401 30.13 -30.23 13.15
CA GLY A 401 30.28 -29.69 14.50
C GLY A 401 31.36 -28.60 14.61
N LYS A 402 31.37 -27.87 15.71
CA LYS A 402 32.32 -26.77 15.93
C LYS A 402 33.78 -27.25 15.99
N ARG A 403 33.98 -28.51 16.34
CA ARG A 403 35.28 -29.14 16.49
C ARG A 403 35.43 -30.38 15.58
N CYS A 404 34.53 -30.52 14.60
CA CYS A 404 34.48 -31.71 13.71
C CYS A 404 34.38 -33.04 14.48
N ASP A 405 33.72 -32.97 15.60
CA ASP A 405 33.60 -34.07 16.57
C ASP A 405 32.41 -35.00 16.30
N CYS A 406 31.64 -34.71 15.27
CA CYS A 406 30.49 -35.48 14.87
C CYS A 406 30.68 -36.21 13.54
N ASP A 407 30.56 -37.55 13.56
CA ASP A 407 30.61 -38.41 12.41
C ASP A 407 29.19 -38.71 11.92
N LEU A 408 28.82 -38.19 10.77
CA LEU A 408 27.48 -38.35 10.14
C LEU A 408 27.14 -39.81 9.84
N ALA A 409 28.14 -40.70 9.75
CA ALA A 409 27.90 -42.12 9.49
C ALA A 409 27.44 -42.92 10.72
N ARG A 410 27.53 -42.33 11.92
CA ARG A 410 27.23 -43.00 13.20
C ARG A 410 26.04 -42.43 13.96
N GLU A 411 25.28 -41.50 13.38
CA GLU A 411 24.27 -40.76 14.11
C GLU A 411 22.89 -41.42 14.20
N SER A 412 22.22 -41.14 15.33
CA SER A 412 20.83 -41.46 15.60
C SER A 412 19.99 -40.20 15.59
N ASP A 413 18.81 -40.26 14.96
CA ASP A 413 17.83 -39.14 14.93
C ASP A 413 17.04 -38.97 16.24
N ALA A 414 17.21 -39.90 17.18
CA ALA A 414 16.41 -39.88 18.42
C ALA A 414 16.54 -38.59 19.25
N PRO A 415 17.74 -37.99 19.41
CA PRO A 415 17.86 -36.72 20.15
C PRO A 415 17.22 -35.53 19.48
N CYS A 416 16.90 -35.64 18.19
CA CYS A 416 16.30 -34.55 17.39
C CYS A 416 14.76 -34.60 17.33
N ARG A 417 14.14 -35.43 18.17
CA ARG A 417 12.68 -35.54 18.28
C ARG A 417 12.25 -35.14 19.68
N MET A 418 11.15 -34.44 19.80
CA MET A 418 10.57 -34.11 21.09
C MET A 418 9.98 -35.35 21.76
N THR A 419 9.30 -36.19 20.97
CA THR A 419 8.82 -37.52 21.33
C THR A 419 9.12 -38.50 20.19
N GLU A 420 9.08 -39.81 20.48
CA GLU A 420 9.33 -40.85 19.45
C GLU A 420 8.36 -40.76 18.26
N ALA A 421 7.17 -40.22 18.46
CA ALA A 421 6.14 -40.08 17.43
C ALA A 421 6.30 -38.80 16.57
N ASP A 422 7.11 -37.85 16.99
CA ASP A 422 7.26 -36.57 16.32
C ASP A 422 8.23 -36.68 15.12
N LEU A 423 8.08 -35.74 14.19
CA LEU A 423 8.99 -35.61 13.06
C LEU A 423 10.38 -35.16 13.55
N VAL A 424 11.43 -35.64 12.94
CA VAL A 424 12.80 -35.16 13.16
C VAL A 424 12.84 -33.65 12.94
N CYS A 425 13.33 -32.91 13.96
CA CYS A 425 13.42 -31.46 13.94
C CYS A 425 12.10 -30.79 13.51
N SER A 426 10.97 -31.34 13.97
CA SER A 426 9.61 -30.90 13.60
C SER A 426 9.36 -30.83 12.08
N GLY A 427 10.14 -31.57 11.27
CA GLY A 427 10.12 -31.48 9.80
C GLY A 427 10.67 -30.18 9.22
N ARG A 428 11.21 -29.29 10.04
CA ARG A 428 11.63 -27.91 9.69
C ARG A 428 13.14 -27.70 9.83
N GLY A 429 13.91 -28.77 9.99
CA GLY A 429 15.35 -28.77 10.15
C GLY A 429 15.94 -30.12 9.81
N ASP A 430 17.24 -30.19 9.83
CA ASP A 430 18.01 -31.41 9.65
C ASP A 430 18.67 -31.77 10.99
N CYS A 431 18.64 -33.08 11.33
CA CYS A 431 19.30 -33.54 12.55
C CYS A 431 20.79 -33.68 12.27
N MET A 432 21.58 -32.93 13.00
CA MET A 432 23.02 -32.95 12.86
C MET A 432 23.65 -33.10 14.23
N CYS A 433 24.35 -34.21 14.47
CA CYS A 433 25.01 -34.51 15.75
C CYS A 433 24.05 -34.48 16.95
N GLY A 434 22.85 -35.02 16.78
CA GLY A 434 21.85 -35.00 17.84
C GLY A 434 21.29 -33.61 18.16
N GLN A 435 21.55 -32.63 17.31
CA GLN A 435 21.00 -31.29 17.40
C GLN A 435 20.29 -30.95 16.10
N CYS A 436 19.18 -30.25 16.22
CA CYS A 436 18.46 -29.77 15.04
C CYS A 436 19.09 -28.48 14.49
N GLU A 437 19.49 -28.52 13.23
CA GLU A 437 19.82 -27.33 12.46
C GLU A 437 18.60 -26.89 11.66
N CYS A 438 18.00 -25.80 12.07
CA CYS A 438 16.74 -25.33 11.49
C CYS A 438 16.96 -24.75 10.10
N LYS A 439 16.04 -25.07 9.18
CA LYS A 439 16.09 -24.61 7.79
C LYS A 439 16.03 -23.09 7.73
N ARG A 440 16.91 -22.52 6.94
CA ARG A 440 16.91 -21.10 6.66
C ARG A 440 15.82 -20.78 5.64
N ARG A 441 15.21 -19.63 5.83
CA ARG A 441 14.20 -19.10 4.90
C ARG A 441 14.86 -18.18 3.88
N GLU A 442 14.21 -18.01 2.73
CA GLU A 442 14.65 -17.07 1.69
C GLU A 442 14.70 -15.63 2.21
N ASN A 443 13.74 -15.28 3.07
CA ASN A 443 13.74 -14.00 3.77
C ASN A 443 14.61 -14.13 5.04
N PRO A 444 15.74 -13.41 5.15
CA PRO A 444 16.64 -13.50 6.30
C PRO A 444 16.03 -13.02 7.63
N ALA A 445 14.94 -12.21 7.56
CA ALA A 445 14.21 -11.79 8.75
C ALA A 445 13.36 -12.91 9.35
N GLU A 446 12.96 -13.89 8.54
CA GLU A 446 12.20 -15.05 8.96
C GLU A 446 13.14 -16.13 9.52
N ARG A 447 12.88 -16.56 10.73
CA ARG A 447 13.71 -17.56 11.42
C ARG A 447 12.85 -18.69 11.96
N ILE A 448 13.32 -19.89 11.73
CA ILE A 448 12.88 -21.10 12.45
C ILE A 448 13.90 -21.33 13.56
N TYR A 449 13.43 -21.62 14.77
CA TYR A 449 14.28 -21.80 15.95
C TYR A 449 13.62 -22.76 16.95
N GLY A 450 14.29 -22.98 18.09
CA GLY A 450 13.91 -23.97 19.08
C GLY A 450 14.81 -25.19 19.03
N GLN A 451 14.82 -25.97 20.09
CA GLN A 451 15.66 -27.15 20.21
C GLN A 451 15.36 -28.17 19.12
N TYR A 452 14.10 -28.26 18.71
CA TYR A 452 13.58 -29.17 17.69
C TYR A 452 13.04 -28.43 16.46
N CYS A 453 13.43 -27.16 16.27
CA CYS A 453 12.94 -26.30 15.19
C CYS A 453 11.41 -26.11 15.21
N GLU A 454 10.81 -26.19 16.38
CA GLU A 454 9.38 -26.12 16.60
C GLU A 454 8.81 -24.71 16.52
N CYS A 455 9.65 -23.70 16.68
CA CYS A 455 9.26 -22.30 16.71
C CYS A 455 9.62 -21.53 15.44
N ASP A 456 8.89 -20.46 15.18
CA ASP A 456 9.26 -19.45 14.17
C ASP A 456 8.79 -18.05 14.59
N ASN A 457 9.25 -17.03 13.85
CA ASN A 457 8.91 -15.64 14.08
C ASN A 457 8.08 -15.01 12.94
N PHE A 458 7.47 -15.82 12.09
CA PHE A 458 6.73 -15.34 10.92
C PHE A 458 5.34 -15.97 10.76
N ASN A 459 5.07 -17.07 11.47
CA ASN A 459 3.79 -17.77 11.40
C ASN A 459 2.89 -17.41 12.59
N CYS A 460 2.62 -16.11 12.75
CA CYS A 460 1.68 -15.58 13.73
C CYS A 460 0.51 -14.90 13.02
N GLU A 461 -0.53 -14.61 13.78
CA GLU A 461 -1.68 -13.88 13.25
C GLU A 461 -1.28 -12.51 12.70
N ARG A 462 -2.03 -12.09 11.68
CA ARG A 462 -1.82 -10.82 10.99
C ARG A 462 -3.07 -9.97 11.10
N ALA A 463 -2.86 -8.69 11.32
CA ALA A 463 -3.92 -7.69 11.21
C ALA A 463 -3.50 -6.67 10.14
N ILE A 464 -4.42 -6.35 9.24
CA ILE A 464 -4.21 -5.40 8.13
C ILE A 464 -2.94 -5.75 7.32
N GLY A 465 -2.72 -7.05 7.05
CA GLY A 465 -1.56 -7.56 6.31
C GLY A 465 -0.23 -7.53 7.06
N LYS A 466 -0.16 -6.94 8.25
CA LYS A 466 1.05 -6.85 9.08
C LYS A 466 1.10 -7.99 10.10
N LEU A 467 2.26 -8.61 10.23
CA LEU A 467 2.52 -9.62 11.26
C LEU A 467 2.33 -8.98 12.65
N CYS A 468 1.51 -9.61 13.50
CA CYS A 468 1.15 -9.09 14.81
C CYS A 468 0.63 -7.64 14.75
N GLY A 469 -0.13 -7.29 13.70
CA GLY A 469 -0.66 -5.95 13.49
C GLY A 469 0.40 -4.85 13.28
N GLY A 470 1.68 -5.21 13.30
CA GLY A 470 2.80 -4.26 13.34
C GLY A 470 3.09 -3.69 14.73
N HIS A 471 2.40 -4.20 15.77
CA HIS A 471 2.48 -3.74 17.16
C HIS A 471 2.83 -4.88 18.12
N GLY A 472 3.71 -5.78 17.67
CA GLY A 472 4.20 -6.88 18.48
C GLY A 472 5.21 -7.74 17.74
N GLN A 473 5.75 -8.70 18.47
CA GLN A 473 6.73 -9.65 17.94
C GLN A 473 6.12 -11.05 17.88
N CYS A 474 6.31 -11.70 16.74
CA CYS A 474 5.91 -13.09 16.58
C CYS A 474 6.93 -14.01 17.24
N MET A 475 6.49 -14.83 18.18
CA MET A 475 7.32 -15.82 18.87
C MET A 475 6.56 -17.14 19.01
N CYS A 476 7.07 -18.20 18.37
CA CYS A 476 6.47 -19.54 18.42
C CYS A 476 4.98 -19.56 18.09
N GLY A 477 4.57 -18.90 17.01
CA GLY A 477 3.16 -18.88 16.56
C GLY A 477 2.22 -18.01 17.41
N LYS A 478 2.78 -17.21 18.34
CA LYS A 478 2.00 -16.26 19.14
C LYS A 478 2.57 -14.86 19.03
N CYS A 479 1.69 -13.88 18.93
CA CYS A 479 2.09 -12.49 18.99
C CYS A 479 2.29 -12.05 20.43
N HIS A 480 3.44 -11.48 20.72
CA HIS A 480 3.74 -10.75 21.94
C HIS A 480 3.59 -9.28 21.66
N CYS A 481 2.52 -8.69 22.15
CA CYS A 481 2.15 -7.33 21.83
C CYS A 481 3.04 -6.32 22.56
N ASP A 482 3.29 -5.22 21.88
CA ASP A 482 3.94 -4.04 22.47
C ASP A 482 3.01 -3.42 23.53
N PRO A 483 3.57 -2.67 24.50
CA PRO A 483 2.76 -1.96 25.48
C PRO A 483 1.73 -1.04 24.79
N GLY A 484 0.48 -1.11 25.19
CA GLY A 484 -0.61 -0.35 24.60
C GLY A 484 -1.41 -1.12 23.53
N PHE A 485 -1.06 -2.38 23.29
CA PHE A 485 -1.79 -3.24 22.37
C PHE A 485 -2.12 -4.59 22.99
N GLU A 486 -3.22 -5.19 22.55
CA GLU A 486 -3.70 -6.50 22.97
C GLU A 486 -4.39 -7.23 21.81
N GLY A 487 -4.87 -8.44 22.05
CA GLY A 487 -5.47 -9.30 21.03
C GLY A 487 -4.48 -10.32 20.47
N THR A 488 -4.98 -11.31 19.75
CA THR A 488 -4.17 -12.41 19.20
C THR A 488 -3.25 -11.95 18.08
N ALA A 489 -3.64 -10.88 17.38
CA ALA A 489 -2.86 -10.24 16.32
C ALA A 489 -2.29 -8.87 16.73
N CYS A 490 -2.37 -8.48 18.00
CA CYS A 490 -1.96 -7.16 18.53
C CYS A 490 -2.61 -5.98 17.78
N ASP A 491 -3.82 -6.18 17.35
CA ASP A 491 -4.61 -5.23 16.55
C ASP A 491 -5.57 -4.38 17.39
N CYS A 492 -5.65 -4.68 18.66
CA CYS A 492 -6.50 -3.98 19.61
C CYS A 492 -5.67 -3.00 20.44
N SER A 493 -5.81 -1.70 20.19
CA SER A 493 -5.20 -0.67 21.05
C SER A 493 -5.91 -0.59 22.40
N THR A 494 -5.15 -0.56 23.48
CA THR A 494 -5.66 -0.32 24.85
C THR A 494 -5.81 1.17 25.18
N GLU A 495 -5.38 2.06 24.27
CA GLU A 495 -5.64 3.48 24.39
C GLU A 495 -7.15 3.75 24.27
N VAL A 496 -7.57 4.86 24.82
CA VAL A 496 -9.00 5.26 24.84
C VAL A 496 -9.23 6.64 24.24
N ASP A 497 -8.21 7.24 23.68
CA ASP A 497 -8.23 8.63 23.21
C ASP A 497 -9.30 8.87 22.14
N ARG A 498 -9.46 7.92 21.23
CA ARG A 498 -10.50 7.98 20.20
C ARG A 498 -11.91 7.69 20.69
N CYS A 499 -12.02 7.20 21.93
CA CYS A 499 -13.29 6.95 22.59
C CYS A 499 -13.73 8.10 23.50
N MET A 500 -12.87 9.11 23.69
CA MET A 500 -13.16 10.24 24.55
C MET A 500 -13.97 11.28 23.79
N SER A 501 -15.16 11.57 24.28
CA SER A 501 -15.97 12.67 23.77
C SER A 501 -15.50 14.04 24.30
N THR A 502 -15.97 15.11 23.68
CA THR A 502 -15.56 16.49 23.98
C THR A 502 -15.87 16.94 25.40
N ASP A 503 -16.79 16.25 26.08
CA ASP A 503 -17.15 16.47 27.48
C ASP A 503 -16.31 15.62 28.47
N GLY A 504 -15.37 14.83 27.96
CA GLY A 504 -14.52 13.95 28.74
C GLY A 504 -15.17 12.61 29.14
N SER A 505 -16.34 12.28 28.58
CA SER A 505 -16.99 10.98 28.81
C SER A 505 -16.53 9.94 27.80
N LEU A 506 -16.41 8.69 28.24
CA LEU A 506 -16.03 7.57 27.37
C LEU A 506 -17.24 7.13 26.53
N CYS A 507 -17.11 7.13 25.20
CA CYS A 507 -18.18 6.80 24.25
C CYS A 507 -19.50 7.51 24.55
N SER A 508 -19.42 8.78 24.98
CA SER A 508 -20.58 9.60 25.40
C SER A 508 -21.49 8.93 26.44
N ASN A 509 -20.96 8.02 27.24
CA ASN A 509 -21.67 7.14 28.20
C ASN A 509 -22.71 6.20 27.54
N HIS A 510 -22.63 5.98 26.25
CA HIS A 510 -23.59 5.16 25.48
C HIS A 510 -22.92 3.99 24.74
N GLY A 511 -21.77 3.56 25.21
CA GLY A 511 -21.03 2.44 24.63
C GLY A 511 -19.81 2.08 25.46
N ASN A 512 -19.15 1.01 25.04
CA ASN A 512 -17.88 0.58 25.60
C ASN A 512 -16.75 0.89 24.60
N CYS A 513 -15.63 1.33 25.10
CA CYS A 513 -14.43 1.48 24.28
C CYS A 513 -13.75 0.11 24.15
N GLU A 514 -13.67 -0.41 22.94
CA GLU A 514 -12.94 -1.62 22.62
C GLU A 514 -11.97 -1.32 21.49
N CYS A 515 -10.71 -1.61 21.68
CA CYS A 515 -9.64 -1.36 20.69
C CYS A 515 -9.62 0.10 20.19
N ASN A 516 -9.73 1.05 21.10
CA ASN A 516 -9.80 2.48 20.81
C ASN A 516 -10.95 2.88 19.86
N GLN A 517 -12.03 2.11 19.86
CA GLN A 517 -13.25 2.37 19.12
C GLN A 517 -14.47 2.16 20.02
N CYS A 518 -15.46 3.03 19.88
CA CYS A 518 -16.67 2.87 20.64
C CYS A 518 -17.60 1.82 20.04
N LYS A 519 -17.94 0.80 20.85
CA LYS A 519 -19.08 -0.08 20.58
C LYS A 519 -20.31 0.47 21.27
N CYS A 520 -21.20 1.00 20.47
CA CYS A 520 -22.39 1.66 20.98
C CYS A 520 -23.42 0.68 21.53
N SER A 521 -24.08 1.08 22.61
CA SER A 521 -25.14 0.32 23.27
C SER A 521 -26.52 0.81 22.81
N GLY A 522 -27.45 -0.11 22.63
CA GLY A 522 -28.84 0.22 22.32
C GLY A 522 -29.00 0.95 20.98
N PRO A 523 -29.73 2.06 20.94
CA PRO A 523 -30.06 2.77 19.70
C PRO A 523 -28.98 3.81 19.28
N TYR A 524 -27.88 3.89 20.02
CA TYR A 524 -26.84 4.87 19.77
C TYR A 524 -25.91 4.46 18.63
N THR A 525 -25.42 5.44 17.89
CA THR A 525 -24.55 5.30 16.71
C THR A 525 -23.54 6.46 16.67
N GLY A 526 -22.63 6.39 15.72
CA GLY A 526 -21.56 7.38 15.56
C GLY A 526 -20.24 6.92 16.15
N PRO A 527 -19.13 7.54 15.78
CA PRO A 527 -17.79 7.18 16.22
C PRO A 527 -17.60 7.21 17.73
N LEU A 528 -18.33 8.07 18.44
CA LEU A 528 -18.31 8.26 19.90
C LEU A 528 -19.65 7.90 20.56
N CYS A 529 -20.54 7.20 19.83
CA CYS A 529 -21.90 6.88 20.28
C CYS A 529 -22.72 8.12 20.66
N GLU A 530 -22.43 9.23 20.01
CA GLU A 530 -23.01 10.55 20.26
C GLU A 530 -24.36 10.75 19.56
N ALA A 531 -24.65 9.95 18.55
CA ALA A 531 -25.89 10.02 17.78
C ALA A 531 -26.87 8.93 18.16
N CYS A 532 -28.13 9.28 18.29
CA CYS A 532 -29.19 8.32 18.49
C CYS A 532 -30.29 8.54 17.43
N PRO A 533 -30.27 7.81 16.31
CA PRO A 533 -31.26 7.97 15.24
C PRO A 533 -32.71 7.69 15.69
N THR A 534 -32.90 6.88 16.71
CA THR A 534 -34.20 6.48 17.24
C THR A 534 -34.54 7.10 18.59
N CYS A 535 -33.62 7.94 19.14
CA CYS A 535 -33.88 8.70 20.34
C CYS A 535 -34.69 9.96 20.04
N GLU A 536 -35.25 10.54 21.07
CA GLU A 536 -36.07 11.75 21.05
C GLU A 536 -35.48 12.88 20.19
N GLY A 537 -36.23 13.30 19.15
CA GLY A 537 -35.90 14.43 18.27
C GLY A 537 -35.07 14.07 17.02
N THR A 538 -34.85 12.82 16.72
CA THR A 538 -34.25 12.35 15.47
C THR A 538 -35.32 11.80 14.51
N CYS A 539 -34.91 11.61 13.24
CA CYS A 539 -35.79 11.14 12.17
C CYS A 539 -36.14 9.64 12.32
N GLY A 540 -36.81 9.27 13.38
CA GLY A 540 -37.36 7.93 13.56
C GLY A 540 -38.82 7.83 13.10
N PHE A 541 -39.37 6.63 13.09
CA PHE A 541 -40.77 6.34 12.77
C PHE A 541 -41.20 6.60 11.31
N GLU A 542 -40.28 6.50 10.39
CA GLU A 542 -40.43 6.76 8.95
C GLU A 542 -41.67 6.08 8.38
N TYR A 543 -41.82 4.77 8.58
CA TYR A 543 -42.96 3.98 8.10
C TYR A 543 -44.28 4.34 8.78
N CYS A 544 -44.21 4.83 10.01
CA CYS A 544 -45.38 5.33 10.71
C CYS A 544 -45.84 6.68 10.18
N VAL A 545 -44.91 7.58 9.89
CA VAL A 545 -45.21 8.87 9.27
C VAL A 545 -45.85 8.68 7.90
N GLU A 546 -45.26 7.82 7.07
CA GLU A 546 -45.77 7.53 5.74
C GLU A 546 -47.20 6.96 5.82
N CYS A 547 -47.42 5.94 6.65
CA CYS A 547 -48.69 5.29 6.72
C CYS A 547 -49.80 6.18 7.36
N LEU A 548 -49.46 6.94 8.41
CA LEU A 548 -50.44 7.80 9.08
C LEU A 548 -50.80 9.04 8.25
N ALA A 549 -49.86 9.60 7.48
CA ALA A 549 -50.08 10.80 6.70
C ALA A 549 -50.65 10.52 5.30
N PHE A 550 -50.23 9.42 4.66
CA PHE A 550 -50.53 9.16 3.25
C PHE A 550 -51.16 7.78 2.97
N GLY A 551 -51.28 6.93 3.99
CA GLY A 551 -51.89 5.60 3.82
C GLY A 551 -51.07 4.65 2.97
N SER A 552 -49.78 4.88 2.79
CA SER A 552 -48.83 4.10 2.00
C SER A 552 -47.72 3.48 2.87
N GLY A 553 -46.85 2.70 2.26
CA GLY A 553 -45.67 2.10 2.90
C GLY A 553 -45.93 0.76 3.60
N PRO A 554 -44.86 0.21 4.22
CA PRO A 554 -44.86 -1.14 4.79
C PRO A 554 -45.91 -1.39 5.88
N TYR A 555 -46.38 -0.33 6.54
CA TYR A 555 -47.37 -0.46 7.63
C TYR A 555 -48.80 -0.10 7.24
N LYS A 556 -49.07 0.09 5.94
CA LYS A 556 -50.38 0.54 5.43
C LYS A 556 -51.57 -0.27 5.94
N GLU A 557 -51.42 -1.59 6.14
CA GLU A 557 -52.51 -2.48 6.58
C GLU A 557 -52.73 -2.44 8.11
N ASN A 558 -51.66 -2.20 8.89
CA ASN A 558 -51.68 -2.24 10.36
C ASN A 558 -51.26 -0.90 10.99
N CYS A 559 -51.47 0.20 10.29
CA CYS A 559 -50.98 1.54 10.62
C CYS A 559 -51.34 1.97 12.05
N LYS A 560 -52.62 1.81 12.47
CA LYS A 560 -53.08 2.23 13.79
C LYS A 560 -52.45 1.43 14.94
N GLU A 561 -52.17 0.17 14.72
CA GLU A 561 -51.62 -0.73 15.72
C GLU A 561 -50.12 -0.51 15.88
N LYS A 562 -49.39 -0.50 14.76
CA LYS A 562 -47.94 -0.33 14.74
C LYS A 562 -47.48 1.07 15.14
N CYS A 563 -48.32 2.09 14.92
CA CYS A 563 -48.00 3.50 15.10
C CYS A 563 -48.81 4.15 16.24
N ALA A 564 -49.25 3.37 17.21
CA ALA A 564 -50.06 3.85 18.33
C ALA A 564 -49.39 4.91 19.18
N SER A 565 -48.05 5.00 19.18
CA SER A 565 -47.27 5.98 19.93
C SER A 565 -47.05 7.32 19.20
N ILE A 566 -47.62 7.49 18.01
CA ILE A 566 -47.41 8.69 17.20
C ILE A 566 -48.74 9.33 16.81
N ARG A 567 -48.78 10.65 16.96
CA ARG A 567 -49.80 11.50 16.35
C ARG A 567 -49.21 12.30 15.21
N HIS A 568 -49.89 12.36 14.07
CA HIS A 568 -49.44 13.19 12.96
C HIS A 568 -50.33 14.43 12.80
N VAL A 569 -49.74 15.50 12.30
CA VAL A 569 -50.43 16.71 11.92
C VAL A 569 -49.87 17.15 10.57
N MET A 570 -50.74 17.34 9.59
CA MET A 570 -50.34 17.89 8.29
C MET A 570 -50.08 19.37 8.39
N VAL A 571 -49.00 19.85 7.83
CA VAL A 571 -48.61 21.29 7.84
C VAL A 571 -48.13 21.72 6.45
N ASP A 572 -48.42 22.98 6.11
CA ASP A 572 -48.02 23.53 4.80
C ASP A 572 -46.58 24.07 4.79
N LYS A 573 -45.99 24.25 5.96
CA LYS A 573 -44.60 24.71 6.09
C LYS A 573 -43.92 24.01 7.30
N LEU A 574 -42.78 23.42 7.07
CA LEU A 574 -41.89 22.87 8.11
C LEU A 574 -40.84 23.92 8.52
N PRO A 575 -40.28 23.85 9.74
CA PRO A 575 -39.15 24.70 10.17
C PRO A 575 -37.93 24.51 9.27
N GLU A 576 -37.21 25.59 8.97
CA GLU A 576 -36.11 25.56 7.99
C GLU A 576 -34.85 24.81 8.45
N GLU A 577 -34.69 24.57 9.75
CA GLU A 577 -33.39 24.09 10.28
C GLU A 577 -33.26 22.58 10.54
N LYS A 578 -34.34 21.83 10.71
CA LYS A 578 -34.28 20.37 10.95
C LYS A 578 -35.56 19.68 10.51
N PHE A 579 -35.57 19.10 9.34
CA PHE A 579 -36.65 18.20 8.90
C PHE A 579 -36.08 16.86 8.45
N CYS A 580 -36.91 15.85 8.53
CA CYS A 580 -36.61 14.50 8.08
C CYS A 580 -37.17 14.29 6.68
N LEU A 581 -36.48 13.48 5.91
CA LEU A 581 -36.82 13.13 4.53
C LEU A 581 -36.90 11.62 4.40
N ILE A 582 -38.05 11.12 3.89
CA ILE A 582 -38.18 9.73 3.44
C ILE A 582 -38.64 9.69 1.99
N ARG A 583 -38.45 8.55 1.33
CA ARG A 583 -39.00 8.27 0.00
C ARG A 583 -39.97 7.12 0.13
N ASP A 584 -41.18 7.30 -0.41
CA ASP A 584 -42.18 6.27 -0.47
C ASP A 584 -41.91 5.26 -1.61
N GLU A 585 -42.76 4.23 -1.76
CA GLU A 585 -42.64 3.21 -2.80
C GLU A 585 -42.74 3.76 -4.24
N GLN A 586 -43.19 4.99 -4.41
CA GLN A 586 -43.26 5.71 -5.69
C GLN A 586 -42.09 6.69 -5.87
N PHE A 587 -41.08 6.62 -5.01
CA PHE A 587 -39.91 7.53 -4.94
C PHE A 587 -40.26 8.98 -4.65
N CYS A 588 -41.47 9.29 -4.21
CA CYS A 588 -41.85 10.64 -3.80
C CYS A 588 -41.24 10.99 -2.44
N LYS A 589 -40.75 12.20 -2.29
CA LYS A 589 -40.16 12.69 -1.05
C LYS A 589 -41.23 13.17 -0.08
N ILE A 590 -41.17 12.69 1.14
CA ILE A 590 -42.02 13.09 2.26
C ILE A 590 -41.15 13.80 3.28
N TYR A 591 -41.52 15.03 3.62
CA TYR A 591 -40.80 15.84 4.60
C TYR A 591 -41.59 15.89 5.91
N TYR A 592 -40.93 15.73 7.03
CA TYR A 592 -41.56 15.78 8.35
C TYR A 592 -40.59 16.19 9.44
N THR A 593 -41.14 16.57 10.59
CA THR A 593 -40.40 16.73 11.86
C THR A 593 -41.09 15.92 12.94
N ILE A 594 -40.35 15.44 13.92
CA ILE A 594 -40.90 14.69 15.04
C ILE A 594 -40.52 15.38 16.36
N SER A 595 -41.48 15.48 17.26
CA SER A 595 -41.26 16.04 18.59
C SER A 595 -40.79 14.98 19.56
N ARG A 596 -40.21 15.39 20.68
CA ARG A 596 -39.99 14.51 21.82
C ARG A 596 -41.31 13.94 22.33
N PRO A 597 -41.32 12.69 22.87
CA PRO A 597 -42.52 12.14 23.49
C PRO A 597 -42.99 13.06 24.64
N ASP A 598 -44.29 13.22 24.71
CA ASP A 598 -44.94 13.90 25.80
C ASP A 598 -44.92 13.04 27.08
N ARG A 599 -45.51 13.57 28.17
CA ARG A 599 -45.60 12.83 29.44
C ARG A 599 -46.34 11.48 29.36
N THR A 600 -47.06 11.25 28.26
CA THR A 600 -47.79 10.02 27.98
C THR A 600 -47.00 9.06 27.06
N GLY A 601 -45.78 9.41 26.65
CA GLY A 601 -44.95 8.62 25.73
C GLY A 601 -45.35 8.80 24.26
N MET A 602 -46.19 9.78 23.92
CA MET A 602 -46.66 10.03 22.55
C MET A 602 -45.75 11.05 21.87
N CYS A 603 -45.30 10.74 20.67
CA CYS A 603 -44.61 11.65 19.78
C CYS A 603 -45.57 12.37 18.83
N GLN A 604 -45.28 13.62 18.47
CA GLN A 604 -46.03 14.33 17.44
C GLN A 604 -45.19 14.52 16.18
N ALA A 605 -45.62 13.96 15.07
CA ALA A 605 -45.04 14.18 13.77
C ALA A 605 -45.79 15.32 13.05
N LYS A 606 -45.05 16.37 12.63
CA LYS A 606 -45.59 17.37 11.68
C LYS A 606 -45.11 16.98 10.28
N VAL A 607 -46.03 16.69 9.41
CA VAL A 607 -45.75 16.17 8.06
C VAL A 607 -46.16 17.22 7.03
N HIS A 608 -45.33 17.48 6.05
CA HIS A 608 -45.65 18.40 4.98
C HIS A 608 -46.81 17.86 4.14
N THR A 609 -47.77 18.74 3.83
CA THR A 609 -49.00 18.38 3.10
C THR A 609 -48.76 17.87 1.68
N ARG A 610 -47.65 18.30 1.04
CA ARG A 610 -47.29 17.91 -0.33
C ARG A 610 -46.16 16.87 -0.31
N ARG A 611 -46.28 15.87 -1.14
CA ARG A 611 -45.20 14.97 -1.51
C ARG A 611 -44.53 15.49 -2.79
N ASP A 612 -43.23 15.48 -2.84
CA ASP A 612 -42.48 15.84 -4.05
C ASP A 612 -42.18 14.55 -4.83
N CYS A 613 -42.90 14.33 -5.88
CA CYS A 613 -42.77 13.16 -6.74
C CYS A 613 -41.88 13.41 -7.97
#